data_394146587e63d1e1082d154035ca9dab
#
_entry.id   394146587e63d1e1082d154035ca9dab
#
_cell.length_a   1.000
_cell.length_b   1.000
_cell.length_c   1.000
_cell.angle_alpha   90.00
_cell.angle_beta   90.00
_cell.angle_gamma   90.00
#
_symmetry.space_group_name_H-M   'P 1'
#
loop_
_entity.id
_entity.type
_entity.pdbx_description
1 polymer ?
#
loop_
_entity_poly.entity_id
_entity_poly.type
_entity_poly.pdbx_seq_one_letter_code
_entity_poly.pdbx_strand_id
1 'polypeptide(L)'
;MARTLPAHIFRLFLISQGLLSLAASPERPNVVFFLVDDLGYMDIGAYNPNSFYETPNCDRIAAAGCRFTNGYAANPVCSPTRYSIMTGRHPSRPDATNFFSGRRSGRFLPAPLHDRMDLDEETLAEAFREAGYKTCFAGKWHLGPTPEFWPTKQGFDVNFGGHSRGMPRSFFSPYHNPRLSDGPKGEHLPERLAADCAQFITSHKTEPFFLYLSFYSVHTPLQGTPDLVAKYREKLSKMPLADGESAFGSEEQVSQQQGKNGSTRKVRIRQRHPVYAAMMESMDNAVGHVLDSLERNGLTKETIVIFMSDNGGLSTSEGSPTSNVPLRGGKGWLYEGGIREPYMISAPGLTKRGTVCHHPVTSMDFYPTLLDLANIPLRPKQHLDGKSLVALLRDPDSSLPRKSLHWHYPHYSNQGGFPGGAIRQGDYKLIERFEDGRVHLFNLATDLGEKEDLAERQPDKVLTMRKDLHEWYRKVDAKFLRQKPGGPRPWQP
;
A
#
# COMPACT_ATOMS: atom_id res chain seq x y z
N MET A 1 -54.12 63.58 35.03
CA MET A 1 -54.33 62.32 34.25
C MET A 1 -53.01 61.93 33.60
N ALA A 2 -52.30 61.01 34.24
CA ALA A 2 -51.01 60.51 33.79
C ALA A 2 -51.24 59.11 33.14
N ARG A 3 -50.83 58.93 31.86
CA ARG A 3 -50.84 57.65 31.18
C ARG A 3 -49.45 57.03 31.27
N THR A 4 -49.38 55.86 31.90
CA THR A 4 -48.23 55.01 31.99
C THR A 4 -48.07 54.18 30.69
N LEU A 5 -46.84 54.18 30.07
CA LEU A 5 -46.42 53.30 28.99
C LEU A 5 -45.76 52.06 29.59
N PRO A 6 -45.94 50.85 29.01
CA PRO A 6 -45.28 49.63 29.46
C PRO A 6 -43.86 49.45 28.89
N ALA A 7 -42.97 48.98 29.74
CA ALA A 7 -41.56 48.65 29.37
C ALA A 7 -41.50 47.33 28.59
N HIS A 8 -40.89 47.36 27.38
CA HIS A 8 -40.54 46.17 26.63
C HIS A 8 -39.20 45.64 27.12
N ILE A 9 -39.22 44.41 27.66
CA ILE A 9 -38.01 43.65 28.03
C ILE A 9 -37.44 43.01 26.76
N PHE A 10 -36.32 43.52 26.26
CA PHE A 10 -35.50 42.90 25.22
C PHE A 10 -34.71 41.75 25.87
N ARG A 11 -35.04 40.46 25.61
CA ARG A 11 -34.20 39.33 25.92
C ARG A 11 -33.12 39.21 24.84
N LEU A 12 -31.87 39.53 25.17
CA LEU A 12 -30.70 39.19 24.36
C LEU A 12 -30.47 37.66 24.47
N PHE A 13 -30.68 36.98 23.36
CA PHE A 13 -30.19 35.61 23.16
C PHE A 13 -28.69 35.70 22.80
N LEU A 14 -27.81 35.40 23.74
CA LEU A 14 -26.39 35.16 23.48
C LEU A 14 -26.30 33.77 22.82
N ILE A 15 -26.13 33.74 21.48
CA ILE A 15 -25.70 32.55 20.75
C ILE A 15 -24.20 32.40 21.02
N SER A 16 -23.85 31.50 21.94
CA SER A 16 -22.49 31.02 22.12
C SER A 16 -22.11 30.20 20.89
N GLN A 17 -21.46 30.81 19.91
CA GLN A 17 -20.72 30.08 18.88
C GLN A 17 -19.51 29.42 19.55
N GLY A 18 -19.63 28.12 19.86
CA GLY A 18 -18.50 27.29 20.22
C GLY A 18 -17.52 27.24 19.05
N LEU A 19 -16.51 28.07 19.06
CA LEU A 19 -15.32 27.91 18.24
C LEU A 19 -14.69 26.56 18.64
N LEU A 20 -14.90 25.52 17.82
CA LEU A 20 -14.07 24.33 17.84
C LEU A 20 -12.66 24.77 17.44
N SER A 21 -11.84 25.06 18.45
CA SER A 21 -10.41 25.27 18.28
C SER A 21 -9.83 23.95 17.73
N LEU A 22 -9.52 23.90 16.45
CA LEU A 22 -8.61 22.90 15.92
C LEU A 22 -7.30 23.09 16.68
N ALA A 23 -6.88 22.10 17.46
CA ALA A 23 -5.57 22.10 18.09
C ALA A 23 -4.51 22.30 16.99
N ALA A 24 -3.55 23.19 17.21
CA ALA A 24 -2.45 23.38 16.26
C ALA A 24 -1.71 22.06 16.06
N SER A 25 -1.30 21.78 14.83
CA SER A 25 -0.43 20.62 14.55
C SER A 25 0.86 20.76 15.36
N PRO A 26 1.38 19.65 15.93
CA PRO A 26 2.66 19.71 16.65
C PRO A 26 3.78 20.17 15.71
N GLU A 27 4.71 20.95 16.24
CA GLU A 27 5.82 21.51 15.46
C GLU A 27 6.73 20.42 14.89
N ARG A 28 6.93 19.32 15.63
CA ARG A 28 7.71 18.13 15.25
C ARG A 28 6.94 16.86 15.62
N PRO A 29 5.95 16.45 14.81
CA PRO A 29 5.14 15.29 15.11
C PRO A 29 5.94 13.99 15.02
N ASN A 30 5.64 13.03 15.89
CA ASN A 30 6.07 11.66 15.67
C ASN A 30 5.40 11.08 14.43
N VAL A 31 6.03 10.08 13.83
CA VAL A 31 5.48 9.36 12.68
C VAL A 31 5.48 7.86 12.95
N VAL A 32 4.34 7.21 12.78
CA VAL A 32 4.19 5.76 12.74
C VAL A 32 3.66 5.36 11.38
N PHE A 33 4.43 4.57 10.65
CA PHE A 33 4.06 4.05 9.34
C PHE A 33 3.84 2.54 9.43
N PHE A 34 2.62 2.08 9.17
CA PHE A 34 2.27 0.68 9.00
C PHE A 34 2.25 0.34 7.52
N LEU A 35 3.14 -0.55 7.08
CA LEU A 35 3.11 -1.15 5.75
C LEU A 35 2.82 -2.63 5.87
N VAL A 36 1.76 -3.10 5.22
CA VAL A 36 1.34 -4.51 5.22
C VAL A 36 1.73 -5.15 3.91
N ASP A 37 2.10 -6.44 3.94
CA ASP A 37 2.58 -7.21 2.79
C ASP A 37 1.43 -8.04 2.21
N ASP A 38 1.14 -7.87 0.91
CA ASP A 38 0.10 -8.63 0.18
C ASP A 38 -1.35 -8.46 0.70
N LEU A 39 -1.67 -7.33 1.30
CA LEU A 39 -3.00 -7.04 1.82
C LEU A 39 -3.89 -6.46 0.72
N GLY A 40 -5.04 -7.08 0.44
CA GLY A 40 -5.98 -6.55 -0.55
C GLY A 40 -6.78 -5.33 -0.06
N TYR A 41 -7.13 -4.44 -1.00
CA TYR A 41 -7.98 -3.28 -0.74
C TYR A 41 -9.29 -3.66 -0.04
N MET A 42 -9.88 -4.80 -0.42
CA MET A 42 -11.15 -5.29 0.12
C MET A 42 -11.02 -6.09 1.42
N ASP A 43 -9.81 -6.23 1.95
CA ASP A 43 -9.55 -7.02 3.15
C ASP A 43 -9.79 -6.24 4.46
N ILE A 44 -9.86 -4.90 4.40
CA ILE A 44 -10.03 -3.99 5.55
C ILE A 44 -11.50 -3.57 5.69
N GLY A 45 -12.04 -3.59 6.91
CA GLY A 45 -13.42 -3.22 7.24
C GLY A 45 -13.79 -1.82 6.76
N ALA A 46 -12.92 -0.82 6.95
CA ALA A 46 -13.11 0.56 6.50
C ALA A 46 -13.30 0.70 4.97
N TYR A 47 -12.83 -0.24 4.16
CA TYR A 47 -13.02 -0.28 2.71
C TYR A 47 -14.08 -1.28 2.25
N ASN A 48 -14.34 -2.31 3.06
CA ASN A 48 -15.32 -3.34 2.80
C ASN A 48 -16.02 -3.75 4.10
N PRO A 49 -17.15 -3.13 4.46
CA PRO A 49 -17.88 -3.47 5.68
C PRO A 49 -18.42 -4.91 5.71
N ASN A 50 -18.45 -5.58 4.54
CA ASN A 50 -18.85 -6.99 4.41
C ASN A 50 -17.63 -7.93 4.34
N SER A 51 -16.43 -7.49 4.73
CA SER A 51 -15.24 -8.33 4.75
C SER A 51 -15.45 -9.57 5.64
N PHE A 52 -14.95 -10.71 5.20
CA PHE A 52 -14.86 -11.91 6.02
C PHE A 52 -13.87 -11.72 7.19
N TYR A 53 -12.90 -10.83 7.03
CA TYR A 53 -11.85 -10.52 7.99
C TYR A 53 -12.28 -9.42 8.95
N GLU A 54 -11.78 -9.48 10.18
CA GLU A 54 -12.09 -8.50 11.23
C GLU A 54 -10.85 -7.62 11.48
N THR A 55 -10.98 -6.31 11.23
CA THR A 55 -9.86 -5.36 11.27
C THR A 55 -10.22 -4.07 12.03
N PRO A 56 -10.74 -4.17 13.27
CA PRO A 56 -11.24 -3.01 14.02
C PRO A 56 -10.15 -1.98 14.34
N ASN A 57 -8.88 -2.38 14.50
CA ASN A 57 -7.79 -1.47 14.80
C ASN A 57 -7.32 -0.68 13.58
N CYS A 58 -7.28 -1.32 12.40
CA CYS A 58 -7.08 -0.60 11.13
C CYS A 58 -8.21 0.40 10.89
N ASP A 59 -9.46 0.04 11.23
CA ASP A 59 -10.62 0.92 11.10
C ASP A 59 -10.52 2.13 12.05
N ARG A 60 -9.86 2.02 13.22
CA ARG A 60 -9.55 3.16 14.10
C ARG A 60 -8.71 4.23 13.37
N ILE A 61 -7.75 3.82 12.52
CA ILE A 61 -6.91 4.77 11.76
C ILE A 61 -7.77 5.52 10.74
N ALA A 62 -8.63 4.82 10.00
CA ALA A 62 -9.57 5.43 9.06
C ALA A 62 -10.53 6.41 9.77
N ALA A 63 -11.06 6.03 10.94
CA ALA A 63 -11.94 6.86 11.72
C ALA A 63 -11.25 8.10 12.34
N ALA A 64 -9.94 8.01 12.62
CA ALA A 64 -9.17 9.11 13.20
C ALA A 64 -8.68 10.13 12.16
N GLY A 65 -8.56 9.75 10.88
CA GLY A 65 -7.95 10.57 9.84
C GLY A 65 -8.70 10.60 8.51
N CYS A 66 -7.93 10.59 7.44
CA CYS A 66 -8.39 10.59 6.05
C CYS A 66 -8.14 9.23 5.41
N ARG A 67 -9.18 8.66 4.79
CA ARG A 67 -9.14 7.45 3.99
C ARG A 67 -9.20 7.82 2.50
N PHE A 68 -8.20 7.40 1.72
CA PHE A 68 -8.17 7.60 0.28
C PHE A 68 -8.81 6.41 -0.42
N THR A 69 -9.84 6.65 -1.24
CA THR A 69 -10.50 5.59 -2.01
C THR A 69 -9.74 5.21 -3.28
N ASN A 70 -8.85 6.07 -3.74
CA ASN A 70 -7.99 5.90 -4.91
C ASN A 70 -6.50 5.96 -4.53
N GLY A 71 -6.12 5.20 -3.48
CA GLY A 71 -4.72 5.01 -3.10
C GLY A 71 -4.07 3.90 -3.91
N TYR A 72 -2.84 4.12 -4.39
CA TYR A 72 -2.16 3.19 -5.29
C TYR A 72 -0.74 2.85 -4.85
N ALA A 73 -0.42 1.56 -4.93
CA ALA A 73 0.96 1.09 -4.98
C ALA A 73 1.63 1.51 -6.29
N ALA A 74 2.91 1.83 -6.27
CA ALA A 74 3.65 2.18 -7.48
C ALA A 74 3.88 0.99 -8.42
N ASN A 75 3.66 -0.24 -7.93
CA ASN A 75 3.89 -1.47 -8.70
C ASN A 75 3.05 -2.62 -8.11
N PRO A 76 2.65 -3.63 -8.89
CA PRO A 76 1.84 -4.74 -8.38
C PRO A 76 2.61 -5.77 -7.54
N VAL A 77 3.85 -5.50 -7.14
CA VAL A 77 4.69 -6.39 -6.31
C VAL A 77 5.53 -5.60 -5.30
N CYS A 78 6.07 -6.29 -4.28
CA CYS A 78 6.58 -5.73 -3.03
C CYS A 78 7.72 -4.70 -3.16
N SER A 79 8.94 -5.11 -3.62
CA SER A 79 10.13 -4.27 -3.55
C SER A 79 9.99 -2.92 -4.25
N PRO A 80 9.40 -2.82 -5.45
CA PRO A 80 9.25 -1.53 -6.14
C PRO A 80 8.42 -0.52 -5.36
N THR A 81 7.31 -0.94 -4.76
CA THR A 81 6.48 -0.05 -3.93
C THR A 81 7.22 0.39 -2.68
N ARG A 82 7.93 -0.52 -2.00
CA ARG A 82 8.78 -0.21 -0.85
C ARG A 82 9.89 0.79 -1.20
N TYR A 83 10.52 0.59 -2.38
CA TYR A 83 11.49 1.53 -2.95
C TYR A 83 10.85 2.92 -3.12
N SER A 84 9.66 3.00 -3.73
CA SER A 84 8.98 4.26 -4.00
C SER A 84 8.60 5.03 -2.73
N ILE A 85 8.23 4.35 -1.65
CA ILE A 85 7.94 4.97 -0.35
C ILE A 85 9.21 5.59 0.24
N MET A 86 10.33 4.85 0.20
CA MET A 86 11.60 5.30 0.77
C MET A 86 12.27 6.44 -0.01
N THR A 87 11.99 6.58 -1.32
CA THR A 87 12.72 7.51 -2.19
C THR A 87 11.87 8.60 -2.83
N GLY A 88 10.53 8.45 -2.86
CA GLY A 88 9.64 9.34 -3.60
C GLY A 88 9.82 9.29 -5.12
N ARG A 89 10.51 8.23 -5.64
CA ARG A 89 10.81 8.02 -7.06
C ARG A 89 10.00 6.86 -7.63
N HIS A 90 9.64 6.97 -8.91
CA HIS A 90 9.03 5.86 -9.61
C HIS A 90 10.07 4.72 -9.81
N PRO A 91 9.70 3.45 -9.52
CA PRO A 91 10.65 2.32 -9.57
C PRO A 91 11.27 2.07 -10.93
N SER A 92 10.66 2.56 -12.02
CA SER A 92 11.23 2.46 -13.37
C SER A 92 12.51 3.29 -13.58
N ARG A 93 12.75 4.32 -12.76
CA ARG A 93 13.96 5.15 -12.90
C ARG A 93 15.25 4.41 -12.56
N PRO A 94 15.30 3.64 -11.47
CA PRO A 94 16.45 2.80 -11.13
C PRO A 94 16.34 1.37 -11.66
N ASP A 95 15.41 1.05 -12.56
CA ASP A 95 15.11 -0.32 -13.01
C ASP A 95 14.68 -1.29 -11.88
N ALA A 96 14.21 -0.77 -10.74
CA ALA A 96 13.72 -1.56 -9.60
C ALA A 96 12.25 -2.00 -9.82
N THR A 97 11.94 -2.63 -10.97
CA THR A 97 10.59 -2.83 -11.49
C THR A 97 9.98 -4.19 -11.18
N ASN A 98 10.66 -5.05 -10.39
CA ASN A 98 10.13 -6.32 -9.90
C ASN A 98 10.49 -6.51 -8.41
N PHE A 99 9.88 -7.53 -7.76
CA PHE A 99 10.39 -7.93 -6.44
C PHE A 99 11.86 -8.39 -6.58
N PHE A 100 12.69 -7.96 -5.65
CA PHE A 100 14.12 -8.22 -5.77
C PHE A 100 14.40 -9.72 -5.68
N SER A 101 15.28 -10.21 -6.55
CA SER A 101 15.48 -11.62 -6.94
C SER A 101 14.43 -12.22 -7.90
N GLY A 102 13.36 -11.52 -8.24
CA GLY A 102 12.32 -11.98 -9.17
C GLY A 102 12.77 -11.98 -10.62
N ARG A 103 13.26 -13.12 -11.12
CA ARG A 103 13.74 -13.26 -12.51
C ARG A 103 13.07 -14.44 -13.19
N ARG A 104 12.02 -14.16 -13.95
CA ARG A 104 11.31 -15.16 -14.75
C ARG A 104 11.35 -14.82 -16.23
N SER A 105 11.57 -15.82 -17.04
CA SER A 105 11.40 -15.74 -18.50
C SER A 105 10.06 -16.33 -18.89
N GLY A 106 9.38 -15.69 -19.85
CA GLY A 106 8.21 -16.23 -20.53
C GLY A 106 8.51 -16.44 -22.02
N ARG A 107 7.67 -15.91 -22.90
CA ARG A 107 7.92 -15.84 -24.34
C ARG A 107 9.22 -15.07 -24.64
N PHE A 108 9.47 -14.01 -23.89
CA PHE A 108 10.64 -13.15 -23.96
C PHE A 108 11.49 -13.22 -22.69
N LEU A 109 12.68 -12.61 -22.71
CA LEU A 109 13.42 -12.32 -21.49
C LEU A 109 12.80 -11.08 -20.82
N PRO A 110 12.78 -11.02 -19.49
CA PRO A 110 12.31 -9.83 -18.77
C PRO A 110 13.24 -8.64 -19.01
N ALA A 111 12.77 -7.44 -18.68
CA ALA A 111 13.62 -6.26 -18.61
C ALA A 111 14.80 -6.47 -17.65
N PRO A 112 15.86 -5.66 -17.74
CA PRO A 112 16.86 -5.58 -16.67
C PRO A 112 16.21 -5.28 -15.33
N LEU A 113 16.79 -5.79 -14.25
CA LEU A 113 16.33 -5.56 -12.90
C LEU A 113 17.50 -5.14 -12.02
N HIS A 114 17.39 -3.96 -11.43
CA HIS A 114 18.25 -3.51 -10.36
C HIS A 114 17.62 -3.93 -9.03
N ASP A 115 18.26 -4.85 -8.32
CA ASP A 115 17.65 -5.58 -7.19
C ASP A 115 18.14 -5.11 -5.81
N ARG A 116 18.39 -3.81 -5.68
CA ARG A 116 18.71 -3.15 -4.41
C ARG A 116 18.29 -1.67 -4.43
N MET A 117 18.24 -1.07 -3.27
CA MET A 117 18.23 0.38 -3.10
C MET A 117 19.67 0.82 -2.85
N ASP A 118 20.22 1.62 -3.74
CA ASP A 118 21.59 2.09 -3.65
C ASP A 118 21.78 3.06 -2.47
N LEU A 119 23.01 3.16 -1.99
CA LEU A 119 23.35 4.00 -0.82
C LEU A 119 23.47 5.49 -1.15
N ASP A 120 23.39 5.86 -2.42
CA ASP A 120 23.32 7.25 -2.89
C ASP A 120 21.89 7.77 -3.01
N GLU A 121 20.89 6.92 -2.81
CA GLU A 121 19.52 7.38 -2.63
C GLU A 121 19.37 8.05 -1.26
N GLU A 122 18.80 9.24 -1.25
CA GLU A 122 18.50 9.98 -0.03
C GLU A 122 17.14 9.50 0.52
N THR A 123 17.19 8.50 1.40
CA THR A 123 15.97 7.83 1.88
C THR A 123 15.12 8.72 2.80
N LEU A 124 13.83 8.40 2.90
CA LEU A 124 12.93 9.04 3.84
C LEU A 124 13.46 8.95 5.30
N ALA A 125 14.03 7.80 5.69
CA ALA A 125 14.57 7.61 7.02
C ALA A 125 15.82 8.45 7.27
N GLU A 126 16.69 8.61 6.27
CA GLU A 126 17.85 9.52 6.36
C GLU A 126 17.42 10.96 6.54
N ALA A 127 16.40 11.42 5.77
CA ALA A 127 15.87 12.77 5.91
C ALA A 127 15.31 13.03 7.32
N PHE A 128 14.61 12.06 7.91
CA PHE A 128 14.13 12.15 9.30
C PHE A 128 15.29 12.14 10.32
N ARG A 129 16.25 11.24 10.16
CA ARG A 129 17.41 11.17 11.05
C ARG A 129 18.26 12.44 11.04
N GLU A 130 18.50 13.02 9.85
CA GLU A 130 19.20 14.30 9.70
C GLU A 130 18.44 15.46 10.37
N ALA A 131 17.09 15.41 10.38
CA ALA A 131 16.25 16.33 11.11
C ALA A 131 16.21 16.07 12.64
N GLY A 132 17.01 15.10 13.14
CA GLY A 132 17.13 14.79 14.57
C GLY A 132 16.00 13.92 15.13
N TYR A 133 15.32 13.14 14.28
CA TYR A 133 14.38 12.12 14.73
C TYR A 133 15.12 10.83 15.09
N LYS A 134 14.62 10.11 16.09
CA LYS A 134 14.97 8.71 16.33
C LYS A 134 14.26 7.83 15.32
N THR A 135 14.99 6.96 14.63
CA THR A 135 14.45 6.19 13.51
C THR A 135 14.45 4.70 13.79
N CYS A 136 13.30 4.04 13.65
CA CYS A 136 13.14 2.60 13.91
C CYS A 136 12.47 1.90 12.74
N PHE A 137 13.10 0.83 12.28
CA PHE A 137 12.54 -0.11 11.31
C PHE A 137 12.20 -1.44 12.00
N ALA A 138 11.03 -2.00 11.71
CA ALA A 138 10.63 -3.32 12.18
C ALA A 138 9.99 -4.13 11.04
N GLY A 139 10.42 -5.39 10.85
CA GLY A 139 9.82 -6.36 9.92
C GLY A 139 10.49 -6.47 8.56
N LYS A 140 9.71 -6.55 7.48
CA LYS A 140 10.16 -6.84 6.12
C LYS A 140 10.81 -5.63 5.44
N TRP A 141 12.11 -5.75 5.13
CA TRP A 141 12.83 -4.75 4.34
C TRP A 141 12.73 -5.00 2.84
N HIS A 142 13.33 -6.07 2.35
CA HIS A 142 13.30 -6.52 0.95
C HIS A 142 13.81 -5.48 -0.07
N LEU A 143 14.77 -4.61 0.33
CA LEU A 143 15.36 -3.56 -0.51
C LEU A 143 16.87 -3.69 -0.67
N GLY A 144 17.43 -4.88 -0.43
CA GLY A 144 18.86 -5.15 -0.70
C GLY A 144 19.29 -6.55 -0.30
N PRO A 145 20.17 -7.17 -1.09
CA PRO A 145 20.57 -8.58 -0.92
C PRO A 145 21.47 -8.82 0.27
N THR A 146 22.29 -7.85 0.66
CA THR A 146 23.38 -7.98 1.64
C THR A 146 23.28 -6.93 2.76
N PRO A 147 23.96 -7.15 3.93
CA PRO A 147 23.86 -6.28 5.10
C PRO A 147 24.19 -4.81 4.86
N GLU A 148 24.99 -4.48 3.86
CA GLU A 148 25.33 -3.11 3.50
C GLU A 148 24.15 -2.29 2.94
N PHE A 149 23.06 -2.95 2.49
CA PHE A 149 21.85 -2.31 2.00
C PHE A 149 20.65 -2.42 2.97
N TRP A 150 20.87 -2.92 4.19
CA TRP A 150 19.80 -3.12 5.15
C TRP A 150 19.46 -1.83 5.93
N PRO A 151 18.35 -1.79 6.69
CA PRO A 151 17.79 -0.56 7.26
C PRO A 151 18.78 0.34 7.99
N THR A 152 19.72 -0.22 8.76
CA THR A 152 20.71 0.58 9.51
C THR A 152 21.75 1.29 8.62
N LYS A 153 21.80 0.94 7.34
CA LYS A 153 22.63 1.61 6.33
C LYS A 153 21.83 2.56 5.45
N GLN A 154 20.51 2.63 5.68
CA GLN A 154 19.55 3.39 4.92
C GLN A 154 18.72 4.34 5.82
N GLY A 155 19.35 4.86 6.89
CA GLY A 155 18.80 5.91 7.72
C GLY A 155 18.10 5.48 9.01
N PHE A 156 17.97 4.19 9.29
CA PHE A 156 17.36 3.73 10.55
C PHE A 156 18.39 3.47 11.63
N ASP A 157 18.16 4.02 12.85
CA ASP A 157 19.02 3.78 14.02
C ASP A 157 18.81 2.37 14.57
N VAL A 158 17.56 1.89 14.55
CA VAL A 158 17.15 0.58 15.08
C VAL A 158 16.54 -0.27 13.97
N ASN A 159 16.84 -1.58 13.97
CA ASN A 159 16.32 -2.54 13.00
C ASN A 159 15.90 -3.86 13.69
N PHE A 160 14.61 -4.09 13.79
CA PHE A 160 14.00 -5.33 14.26
C PHE A 160 13.58 -6.20 13.08
N GLY A 161 14.41 -7.10 12.61
CA GLY A 161 14.06 -8.13 11.63
C GLY A 161 14.19 -7.74 10.16
N GLY A 162 14.59 -6.50 9.82
CA GLY A 162 14.76 -6.05 8.44
C GLY A 162 16.00 -6.64 7.78
N HIS A 163 15.81 -7.41 6.69
CA HIS A 163 16.90 -8.02 5.90
C HIS A 163 16.46 -8.33 4.46
N SER A 164 17.25 -9.10 3.72
CA SER A 164 17.04 -9.35 2.27
C SER A 164 15.78 -10.13 1.89
N ARG A 165 15.19 -10.92 2.80
CA ARG A 165 14.08 -11.80 2.44
C ARG A 165 12.76 -11.06 2.27
N GLY A 166 12.01 -11.46 1.23
CA GLY A 166 10.64 -10.98 0.99
C GLY A 166 9.56 -11.67 1.80
N MET A 167 9.89 -12.77 2.51
CA MET A 167 8.96 -13.52 3.37
C MET A 167 9.72 -14.08 4.58
N PRO A 168 9.06 -14.31 5.73
CA PRO A 168 9.70 -14.93 6.88
C PRO A 168 9.89 -16.43 6.62
N ARG A 169 10.81 -17.06 7.34
CA ARG A 169 10.91 -18.52 7.34
C ARG A 169 9.76 -19.16 8.10
N SER A 170 9.33 -18.51 9.16
CA SER A 170 8.19 -18.89 9.98
C SER A 170 7.58 -17.62 10.60
N PHE A 171 6.25 -17.62 10.78
CA PHE A 171 5.55 -16.63 11.60
C PHE A 171 5.57 -16.99 13.10
N PHE A 172 6.09 -18.16 13.45
CA PHE A 172 6.27 -18.57 14.84
C PHE A 172 7.75 -18.72 15.18
N SER A 173 8.11 -18.32 16.40
CA SER A 173 9.44 -18.58 16.93
C SER A 173 9.71 -20.11 17.00
N PRO A 174 10.90 -20.54 16.53
CA PRO A 174 12.07 -19.77 16.10
C PRO A 174 11.88 -19.17 14.70
N TYR A 175 12.12 -17.86 14.58
CA TYR A 175 11.95 -17.09 13.32
C TYR A 175 13.08 -17.35 12.31
N HIS A 176 14.26 -17.75 12.79
CA HIS A 176 15.47 -17.88 11.98
C HIS A 176 15.76 -16.60 11.17
N ASN A 177 15.57 -15.45 11.79
CA ASN A 177 15.80 -14.14 11.20
C ASN A 177 17.16 -13.58 11.70
N PRO A 178 18.08 -13.15 10.81
CA PRO A 178 19.41 -12.70 11.22
C PRO A 178 19.41 -11.37 12.00
N ARG A 179 18.28 -10.65 12.05
CA ARG A 179 18.12 -9.33 12.68
C ARG A 179 17.02 -9.29 13.74
N LEU A 180 16.48 -10.45 14.10
CA LEU A 180 15.50 -10.61 15.17
C LEU A 180 15.82 -11.88 15.94
N SER A 181 16.11 -11.77 17.23
CA SER A 181 16.33 -12.93 18.09
C SER A 181 15.04 -13.73 18.24
N ASP A 182 15.17 -15.04 18.31
CA ASP A 182 14.06 -15.92 18.61
C ASP A 182 13.53 -15.65 20.03
N GLY A 183 12.21 -15.61 20.18
CA GLY A 183 11.52 -15.53 21.44
C GLY A 183 11.08 -16.90 21.96
N PRO A 184 10.19 -16.97 22.93
CA PRO A 184 9.60 -18.21 23.40
C PRO A 184 9.01 -19.02 22.25
N LYS A 185 9.07 -20.36 22.34
CA LYS A 185 8.51 -21.23 21.32
C LYS A 185 7.02 -20.93 21.11
N GLY A 186 6.64 -20.66 19.85
CA GLY A 186 5.26 -20.35 19.47
C GLY A 186 4.90 -18.85 19.58
N GLU A 187 5.82 -17.97 20.00
CA GLU A 187 5.61 -16.52 19.89
C GLU A 187 5.33 -16.12 18.45
N HIS A 188 4.27 -15.35 18.22
CA HIS A 188 3.83 -14.99 16.88
C HIS A 188 4.51 -13.70 16.41
N LEU A 189 5.01 -13.68 15.18
CA LEU A 189 5.87 -12.62 14.64
C LEU A 189 5.20 -11.22 14.64
N PRO A 190 3.92 -11.02 14.24
CA PRO A 190 3.29 -9.71 14.31
C PRO A 190 3.23 -9.15 15.71
N GLU A 191 2.92 -9.98 16.72
CA GLU A 191 2.85 -9.59 18.13
C GLU A 191 4.23 -9.20 18.66
N ARG A 192 5.27 -9.98 18.30
CA ARG A 192 6.65 -9.68 18.67
C ARG A 192 7.11 -8.34 18.10
N LEU A 193 6.89 -8.09 16.81
CA LEU A 193 7.27 -6.83 16.18
C LEU A 193 6.52 -5.64 16.79
N ALA A 194 5.24 -5.81 17.11
CA ALA A 194 4.45 -4.77 17.77
C ALA A 194 4.94 -4.48 19.20
N ALA A 195 5.36 -5.50 19.95
CA ALA A 195 5.95 -5.35 21.28
C ALA A 195 7.29 -4.59 21.24
N ASP A 196 8.18 -4.95 20.29
CA ASP A 196 9.44 -4.24 20.08
C ASP A 196 9.21 -2.76 19.69
N CYS A 197 8.21 -2.49 18.83
CA CYS A 197 7.79 -1.13 18.48
C CYS A 197 7.21 -0.35 19.66
N ALA A 198 6.37 -0.97 20.48
CA ALA A 198 5.78 -0.34 21.68
C ALA A 198 6.86 -0.01 22.72
N GLN A 199 7.87 -0.87 22.86
CA GLN A 199 9.03 -0.60 23.71
C GLN A 199 9.85 0.58 23.17
N PHE A 200 10.09 0.64 21.85
CA PHE A 200 10.77 1.77 21.21
C PHE A 200 10.02 3.09 21.46
N ILE A 201 8.69 3.13 21.26
CA ILE A 201 7.84 4.31 21.55
C ILE A 201 8.04 4.76 23.01
N THR A 202 7.94 3.83 23.95
CA THR A 202 8.05 4.14 25.39
C THR A 202 9.44 4.69 25.73
N SER A 203 10.50 4.15 25.14
CA SER A 203 11.89 4.56 25.37
C SER A 203 12.21 5.94 24.78
N HIS A 204 11.48 6.38 23.74
CA HIS A 204 11.73 7.64 23.03
C HIS A 204 10.56 8.63 23.11
N LYS A 205 9.68 8.49 24.13
CA LYS A 205 8.45 9.31 24.27
C LYS A 205 8.69 10.81 24.44
N THR A 206 9.91 11.23 24.74
CA THR A 206 10.30 12.64 24.93
C THR A 206 11.09 13.21 23.75
N GLU A 207 11.32 12.41 22.71
CA GLU A 207 12.05 12.79 21.50
C GLU A 207 11.16 12.52 20.26
N PRO A 208 11.24 13.31 19.20
CA PRO A 208 10.52 13.00 17.98
C PRO A 208 11.07 11.72 17.33
N PHE A 209 10.18 10.85 16.85
CA PHE A 209 10.57 9.59 16.23
C PHE A 209 9.85 9.31 14.92
N PHE A 210 10.52 8.56 14.05
CA PHE A 210 9.97 7.93 12.86
C PHE A 210 10.06 6.42 13.03
N LEU A 211 8.91 5.78 13.25
CA LEU A 211 8.73 4.33 13.38
C LEU A 211 8.11 3.77 12.10
N TYR A 212 8.80 2.83 11.45
CA TYR A 212 8.32 2.16 10.25
C TYR A 212 8.12 0.67 10.55
N LEU A 213 6.88 0.27 10.86
CA LEU A 213 6.50 -1.13 11.06
C LEU A 213 6.00 -1.71 9.73
N SER A 214 6.88 -2.48 9.12
CA SER A 214 6.68 -3.16 7.84
C SER A 214 6.40 -4.63 8.10
N PHE A 215 5.14 -5.00 8.18
CA PHE A 215 4.76 -6.38 8.46
C PHE A 215 5.25 -7.35 7.38
N TYR A 216 5.58 -8.58 7.77
CA TYR A 216 5.62 -9.72 6.86
C TYR A 216 4.22 -10.28 6.59
N SER A 217 3.26 -10.03 7.50
CA SER A 217 1.84 -10.36 7.31
C SER A 217 1.27 -9.50 6.20
N VAL A 218 0.45 -10.04 5.32
CA VAL A 218 -0.17 -11.36 5.37
C VAL A 218 0.40 -12.29 4.26
N HIS A 219 1.67 -12.12 3.95
CA HIS A 219 2.39 -12.93 2.97
C HIS A 219 2.52 -14.40 3.42
N THR A 220 2.79 -15.30 2.49
CA THR A 220 3.14 -16.70 2.80
C THR A 220 4.46 -16.81 3.59
N PRO A 221 4.64 -17.90 4.40
CA PRO A 221 3.75 -19.04 4.57
C PRO A 221 2.48 -18.70 5.35
N LEU A 222 1.34 -19.31 5.00
CA LEU A 222 0.10 -19.06 5.71
C LEU A 222 0.11 -19.75 7.08
N GLN A 223 0.32 -18.99 8.14
CA GLN A 223 0.46 -19.46 9.52
C GLN A 223 -0.26 -18.51 10.47
N GLY A 224 -1.47 -18.86 10.90
CA GLY A 224 -2.23 -18.16 11.92
C GLY A 224 -2.19 -18.88 13.26
N THR A 225 -2.46 -18.18 14.35
CA THR A 225 -2.54 -18.77 15.68
C THR A 225 -3.70 -19.78 15.75
N PRO A 226 -3.57 -20.89 16.49
CA PRO A 226 -4.57 -21.96 16.49
C PRO A 226 -5.98 -21.52 16.92
N ASP A 227 -6.07 -20.63 17.90
CA ASP A 227 -7.31 -20.06 18.42
C ASP A 227 -8.03 -19.19 17.37
N LEU A 228 -7.33 -18.29 16.70
CA LEU A 228 -7.89 -17.48 15.63
C LEU A 228 -8.27 -18.32 14.40
N VAL A 229 -7.47 -19.33 14.05
CA VAL A 229 -7.83 -20.28 12.99
C VAL A 229 -9.12 -21.03 13.34
N ALA A 230 -9.29 -21.45 14.60
CA ALA A 230 -10.51 -22.10 15.08
C ALA A 230 -11.73 -21.15 15.00
N LYS A 231 -11.58 -19.89 15.46
CA LYS A 231 -12.60 -18.83 15.33
C LYS A 231 -13.09 -18.69 13.89
N TYR A 232 -12.16 -18.56 12.94
CA TYR A 232 -12.54 -18.35 11.54
C TYR A 232 -13.03 -19.61 10.83
N ARG A 233 -12.66 -20.79 11.27
CA ARG A 233 -13.28 -22.05 10.81
C ARG A 233 -14.73 -22.13 11.27
N GLU A 234 -15.03 -21.76 12.50
CA GLU A 234 -16.39 -21.68 13.01
C GLU A 234 -17.20 -20.61 12.26
N LYS A 235 -16.65 -19.40 12.05
CA LYS A 235 -17.29 -18.36 11.24
C LYS A 235 -17.63 -18.86 9.85
N LEU A 236 -16.68 -19.54 9.19
CA LEU A 236 -16.85 -20.10 7.86
C LEU A 236 -17.93 -21.19 7.79
N SER A 237 -18.06 -22.04 8.81
CA SER A 237 -19.07 -23.10 8.84
C SER A 237 -20.52 -22.56 8.82
N LYS A 238 -20.70 -21.33 9.30
CA LYS A 238 -21.99 -20.60 9.31
C LYS A 238 -22.28 -19.87 8.00
N MET A 239 -21.36 -19.91 7.03
CA MET A 239 -21.44 -19.22 5.74
C MET A 239 -21.24 -20.20 4.57
N PRO A 240 -22.10 -21.22 4.41
CA PRO A 240 -21.97 -22.15 3.29
C PRO A 240 -22.09 -21.43 1.94
N LEU A 241 -21.49 -21.97 0.91
CA LEU A 241 -21.80 -21.56 -0.47
C LEU A 241 -23.13 -22.18 -0.87
N ALA A 242 -23.93 -21.45 -1.64
CA ALA A 242 -25.12 -22.01 -2.24
C ALA A 242 -24.76 -23.12 -3.26
N ASP A 243 -25.70 -24.01 -3.55
CA ASP A 243 -25.51 -25.07 -4.52
C ASP A 243 -25.09 -24.50 -5.89
N GLY A 244 -24.02 -25.03 -6.46
CA GLY A 244 -23.46 -24.57 -7.72
C GLY A 244 -22.57 -23.31 -7.63
N GLU A 245 -22.48 -22.64 -6.47
CA GLU A 245 -21.56 -21.53 -6.29
C GLU A 245 -20.12 -22.01 -6.09
N SER A 246 -19.14 -21.20 -6.56
CA SER A 246 -17.72 -21.41 -6.37
C SER A 246 -17.06 -20.24 -5.64
N ALA A 247 -16.07 -20.53 -4.82
CA ALA A 247 -15.18 -19.52 -4.27
C ALA A 247 -14.14 -19.02 -5.29
N PHE A 248 -14.11 -19.62 -6.48
CA PHE A 248 -13.14 -19.34 -7.52
C PHE A 248 -13.82 -19.10 -8.87
N GLY A 249 -13.29 -18.14 -9.61
CA GLY A 249 -13.54 -17.89 -11.02
C GLY A 249 -12.31 -18.14 -11.85
N SER A 250 -12.34 -17.65 -13.10
CA SER A 250 -11.24 -17.76 -14.05
C SER A 250 -10.83 -16.37 -14.55
N GLU A 251 -9.53 -16.17 -14.75
CA GLU A 251 -8.95 -14.96 -15.35
C GLU A 251 -8.08 -15.34 -16.55
N GLU A 252 -7.95 -14.46 -17.52
CA GLU A 252 -7.05 -14.67 -18.65
C GLU A 252 -5.60 -14.81 -18.16
N GLN A 253 -4.90 -15.81 -18.65
CA GLN A 253 -3.50 -16.06 -18.34
C GLN A 253 -2.64 -15.84 -19.59
N VAL A 254 -1.54 -15.10 -19.44
CA VAL A 254 -0.53 -15.04 -20.50
C VAL A 254 0.07 -16.43 -20.71
N SER A 255 -0.11 -16.95 -21.90
CA SER A 255 0.16 -18.35 -22.28
C SER A 255 1.54 -18.86 -21.90
N GLN A 256 2.53 -18.02 -22.01
CA GLN A 256 3.94 -18.38 -21.85
C GLN A 256 4.36 -18.64 -20.40
N GLN A 257 3.55 -18.24 -19.44
CA GLN A 257 3.82 -18.54 -18.03
C GLN A 257 3.45 -19.97 -17.63
N GLN A 258 2.58 -20.62 -18.41
CA GLN A 258 2.12 -22.00 -18.15
C GLN A 258 2.14 -22.91 -19.39
N GLY A 259 2.74 -22.48 -20.48
CA GLY A 259 3.05 -23.31 -21.64
C GLY A 259 1.91 -23.58 -22.61
N LYS A 260 0.73 -22.96 -22.50
CA LYS A 260 -0.40 -23.16 -23.43
C LYS A 260 -1.11 -21.84 -23.75
N ASN A 261 -1.33 -21.57 -25.02
CA ASN A 261 -2.15 -20.45 -25.48
C ASN A 261 -3.60 -20.63 -25.01
N GLY A 262 -4.19 -19.53 -24.50
CA GLY A 262 -5.60 -19.51 -24.07
C GLY A 262 -5.88 -20.25 -22.76
N SER A 263 -4.86 -20.56 -21.95
CA SER A 263 -5.11 -21.09 -20.61
C SER A 263 -5.71 -20.01 -19.71
N THR A 264 -6.66 -20.41 -18.86
CA THR A 264 -7.19 -19.57 -17.81
C THR A 264 -6.45 -19.82 -16.51
N ARG A 265 -6.41 -18.80 -15.65
CA ARG A 265 -5.90 -18.88 -14.29
C ARG A 265 -7.05 -18.86 -13.29
N LYS A 266 -7.00 -19.77 -12.33
CA LYS A 266 -7.95 -19.77 -11.23
C LYS A 266 -7.73 -18.54 -10.36
N VAL A 267 -8.79 -17.77 -10.11
CA VAL A 267 -8.79 -16.56 -9.27
C VAL A 267 -9.80 -16.73 -8.15
N ARG A 268 -9.41 -16.43 -6.92
CA ARG A 268 -10.36 -16.44 -5.80
C ARG A 268 -11.28 -15.21 -5.90
N ILE A 269 -12.58 -15.46 -5.85
CA ILE A 269 -13.64 -14.44 -5.96
C ILE A 269 -14.46 -14.27 -4.68
N ARG A 270 -14.17 -15.04 -3.63
CA ARG A 270 -14.80 -14.91 -2.30
C ARG A 270 -13.77 -15.03 -1.19
N GLN A 271 -13.82 -14.14 -0.23
CA GLN A 271 -13.00 -14.21 0.99
C GLN A 271 -13.51 -15.36 1.88
N ARG A 272 -12.74 -16.44 2.01
CA ARG A 272 -13.17 -17.66 2.71
C ARG A 272 -11.97 -18.52 3.19
N HIS A 273 -10.85 -17.89 3.57
CA HIS A 273 -9.66 -18.65 3.98
C HIS A 273 -9.38 -18.47 5.47
N PRO A 274 -9.70 -19.45 6.35
CA PRO A 274 -9.62 -19.24 7.81
C PRO A 274 -8.22 -18.93 8.32
N VAL A 275 -7.16 -19.53 7.75
CA VAL A 275 -5.78 -19.24 8.19
C VAL A 275 -5.36 -17.83 7.81
N TYR A 276 -5.71 -17.37 6.59
CA TYR A 276 -5.44 -15.99 6.18
C TYR A 276 -6.23 -14.99 7.06
N ALA A 277 -7.48 -15.30 7.37
CA ALA A 277 -8.29 -14.47 8.29
C ALA A 277 -7.66 -14.37 9.68
N ALA A 278 -7.10 -15.46 10.20
CA ALA A 278 -6.35 -15.46 11.45
C ALA A 278 -5.08 -14.59 11.38
N MET A 279 -4.36 -14.63 10.26
CA MET A 279 -3.19 -13.76 10.03
C MET A 279 -3.59 -12.28 9.93
N MET A 280 -4.73 -11.99 9.30
CA MET A 280 -5.32 -10.65 9.21
C MET A 280 -5.62 -10.08 10.60
N GLU A 281 -6.31 -10.85 11.44
CA GLU A 281 -6.64 -10.42 12.80
C GLU A 281 -5.40 -10.29 13.69
N SER A 282 -4.41 -11.20 13.56
CA SER A 282 -3.14 -11.04 14.28
C SER A 282 -2.38 -9.77 13.88
N MET A 283 -2.38 -9.42 12.60
CA MET A 283 -1.80 -8.16 12.10
C MET A 283 -2.57 -6.95 12.65
N ASP A 284 -3.89 -6.99 12.61
CA ASP A 284 -4.76 -5.93 13.14
C ASP A 284 -4.56 -5.73 14.65
N ASN A 285 -4.46 -6.81 15.42
CA ASN A 285 -4.14 -6.77 16.85
C ASN A 285 -2.76 -6.13 17.11
N ALA A 286 -1.77 -6.42 16.26
CA ALA A 286 -0.45 -5.81 16.34
C ALA A 286 -0.50 -4.29 16.04
N VAL A 287 -1.31 -3.86 15.07
CA VAL A 287 -1.60 -2.42 14.85
C VAL A 287 -2.22 -1.82 16.10
N GLY A 288 -3.24 -2.48 16.67
CA GLY A 288 -3.89 -2.06 17.91
C GLY A 288 -2.90 -1.88 19.06
N HIS A 289 -1.99 -2.84 19.26
CA HIS A 289 -0.97 -2.79 20.32
C HIS A 289 -0.09 -1.54 20.21
N VAL A 290 0.34 -1.16 18.99
CA VAL A 290 1.13 0.04 18.77
C VAL A 290 0.31 1.31 18.99
N LEU A 291 -0.94 1.38 18.49
CA LEU A 291 -1.83 2.52 18.73
C LEU A 291 -2.11 2.72 20.23
N ASP A 292 -2.34 1.64 20.96
CA ASP A 292 -2.57 1.68 22.41
C ASP A 292 -1.29 2.09 23.17
N SER A 293 -0.10 1.77 22.64
CA SER A 293 1.16 2.27 23.20
C SER A 293 1.29 3.79 23.04
N LEU A 294 0.89 4.35 21.89
CA LEU A 294 0.84 5.80 21.73
C LEU A 294 -0.13 6.45 22.72
N GLU A 295 -1.30 5.85 22.93
CA GLU A 295 -2.29 6.36 23.86
C GLU A 295 -1.79 6.32 25.30
N ARG A 296 -1.26 5.18 25.77
CA ARG A 296 -0.69 5.03 27.12
C ARG A 296 0.46 5.99 27.41
N ASN A 297 1.23 6.40 26.39
CA ASN A 297 2.32 7.37 26.54
C ASN A 297 1.87 8.82 26.30
N GLY A 298 0.57 9.09 26.03
CA GLY A 298 0.03 10.43 25.80
C GLY A 298 0.39 11.04 24.43
N LEU A 299 0.86 10.22 23.48
CA LEU A 299 1.42 10.67 22.19
C LEU A 299 0.41 10.69 21.03
N THR A 300 -0.84 10.26 21.24
CA THR A 300 -1.84 10.15 20.15
C THR A 300 -2.06 11.45 19.40
N LYS A 301 -2.03 12.60 20.07
CA LYS A 301 -2.22 13.92 19.45
C LYS A 301 -0.94 14.49 18.84
N GLU A 302 0.18 13.84 19.04
CA GLU A 302 1.51 14.27 18.59
C GLU A 302 2.08 13.31 17.52
N THR A 303 1.28 12.33 17.07
CA THR A 303 1.76 11.29 16.17
C THR A 303 0.93 11.23 14.89
N ILE A 304 1.60 11.35 13.74
CA ILE A 304 1.05 11.04 12.43
C ILE A 304 1.05 9.52 12.27
N VAL A 305 -0.11 8.95 11.90
CA VAL A 305 -0.26 7.51 11.67
C VAL A 305 -0.62 7.26 10.21
N ILE A 306 0.15 6.40 9.54
CA ILE A 306 -0.06 5.98 8.16
C ILE A 306 -0.32 4.47 8.13
N PHE A 307 -1.22 4.05 7.25
CA PHE A 307 -1.46 2.65 6.93
C PHE A 307 -1.58 2.46 5.43
N MET A 308 -0.83 1.50 4.88
CA MET A 308 -0.88 1.12 3.46
C MET A 308 -0.50 -0.35 3.27
N SER A 309 -0.96 -0.98 2.17
CA SER A 309 -0.39 -2.23 1.63
C SER A 309 0.63 -1.93 0.52
N ASP A 310 1.64 -2.79 0.37
CA ASP A 310 2.67 -2.62 -0.66
C ASP A 310 2.21 -3.08 -2.06
N ASN A 311 1.26 -3.97 -2.15
CA ASN A 311 0.57 -4.41 -3.37
C ASN A 311 -0.71 -5.17 -3.02
N GLY A 312 -1.53 -5.46 -4.02
CA GLY A 312 -2.81 -6.14 -3.82
C GLY A 312 -2.74 -7.55 -3.27
N GLY A 313 -3.86 -8.01 -2.75
CA GLY A 313 -3.98 -9.34 -2.13
C GLY A 313 -3.77 -10.49 -3.13
N LEU A 314 -3.25 -11.61 -2.63
CA LEU A 314 -2.98 -12.82 -3.39
C LEU A 314 -4.27 -13.57 -3.75
N SER A 315 -4.83 -13.29 -4.92
CA SER A 315 -6.05 -13.95 -5.42
C SER A 315 -5.79 -15.11 -6.40
N THR A 316 -4.59 -15.19 -6.98
CA THR A 316 -4.31 -16.06 -8.14
C THR A 316 -3.14 -17.02 -7.95
N SER A 317 -2.43 -17.00 -6.84
CA SER A 317 -1.21 -17.78 -6.60
C SER A 317 -0.98 -18.03 -5.11
N GLU A 318 0.00 -18.87 -4.80
CA GLU A 318 0.50 -19.06 -3.43
C GLU A 318 -0.62 -19.42 -2.43
N GLY A 319 -1.54 -20.31 -2.87
CA GLY A 319 -2.73 -20.69 -2.12
C GLY A 319 -3.95 -19.83 -2.39
N SER A 320 -3.81 -18.72 -3.11
CA SER A 320 -4.89 -17.77 -3.41
C SER A 320 -5.75 -17.48 -2.17
N PRO A 321 -5.18 -16.91 -1.10
CA PRO A 321 -5.85 -16.87 0.20
C PRO A 321 -6.98 -15.84 0.27
N THR A 322 -6.94 -14.76 -0.54
CA THR A 322 -7.95 -13.69 -0.50
C THR A 322 -8.58 -13.40 -1.85
N SER A 323 -9.61 -12.56 -1.84
CA SER A 323 -10.34 -12.07 -3.01
C SER A 323 -10.35 -10.55 -2.99
N ASN A 324 -10.00 -9.95 -4.12
CA ASN A 324 -10.04 -8.49 -4.30
C ASN A 324 -11.35 -7.99 -4.92
N VAL A 325 -12.33 -8.88 -5.21
CA VAL A 325 -13.62 -8.51 -5.84
C VAL A 325 -14.31 -7.39 -5.05
N PRO A 326 -14.79 -6.31 -5.73
CA PRO A 326 -15.04 -6.15 -7.17
C PRO A 326 -13.81 -5.83 -8.02
N LEU A 327 -12.65 -5.50 -7.42
CA LEU A 327 -11.42 -5.19 -8.14
C LEU A 327 -10.89 -6.43 -8.87
N ARG A 328 -10.44 -6.26 -10.11
CA ARG A 328 -9.94 -7.35 -10.95
C ARG A 328 -8.51 -7.73 -10.59
N GLY A 329 -8.19 -9.02 -10.62
CA GLY A 329 -6.85 -9.55 -10.39
C GLY A 329 -6.41 -9.47 -8.93
N GLY A 330 -5.13 -9.23 -8.72
CA GLY A 330 -4.46 -9.15 -7.41
C GLY A 330 -2.96 -8.96 -7.59
N LYS A 331 -2.15 -9.29 -6.59
CA LYS A 331 -0.68 -9.21 -6.68
C LYS A 331 -0.15 -9.72 -8.01
N GLY A 332 0.76 -8.96 -8.63
CA GLY A 332 1.35 -9.28 -9.92
C GLY A 332 0.54 -8.84 -11.14
N TRP A 333 -0.64 -8.24 -10.96
CA TRP A 333 -1.50 -7.76 -12.02
C TRP A 333 -1.57 -6.24 -12.06
N LEU A 334 -1.61 -5.66 -13.27
CA LEU A 334 -1.81 -4.22 -13.48
C LEU A 334 -3.29 -3.79 -13.40
N TYR A 335 -4.20 -4.73 -13.16
CA TYR A 335 -5.59 -4.42 -12.84
C TYR A 335 -5.72 -3.83 -11.44
N GLU A 336 -6.86 -3.18 -11.16
CA GLU A 336 -7.10 -2.48 -9.89
C GLU A 336 -6.80 -3.33 -8.65
N GLY A 337 -7.15 -4.63 -8.68
CA GLY A 337 -6.91 -5.54 -7.57
C GLY A 337 -5.43 -5.82 -7.24
N GLY A 338 -4.50 -5.44 -8.14
CA GLY A 338 -3.07 -5.61 -7.89
C GLY A 338 -2.33 -4.34 -7.49
N ILE A 339 -2.94 -3.17 -7.70
CA ILE A 339 -2.28 -1.86 -7.52
C ILE A 339 -3.06 -0.87 -6.66
N ARG A 340 -4.38 -1.06 -6.47
CA ARG A 340 -5.20 -0.19 -5.62
C ARG A 340 -5.26 -0.75 -4.21
N GLU A 341 -4.81 0.07 -3.25
CA GLU A 341 -4.52 -0.39 -1.89
C GLU A 341 -5.25 0.42 -0.84
N PRO A 342 -5.46 -0.14 0.37
CA PRO A 342 -5.81 0.68 1.52
C PRO A 342 -4.74 1.76 1.72
N TYR A 343 -5.18 3.01 1.87
CA TYR A 343 -4.31 4.17 1.99
C TYR A 343 -4.94 5.15 2.98
N MET A 344 -4.40 5.21 4.19
CA MET A 344 -4.97 5.99 5.29
C MET A 344 -3.89 6.86 5.94
N ILE A 345 -4.23 8.11 6.25
CA ILE A 345 -3.35 9.04 6.97
C ILE A 345 -4.17 9.74 8.06
N SER A 346 -3.73 9.60 9.30
CA SER A 346 -4.20 10.40 10.42
C SER A 346 -3.10 11.37 10.82
N ALA A 347 -3.32 12.67 10.61
CA ALA A 347 -2.40 13.74 10.97
C ALA A 347 -3.12 14.69 11.96
N PRO A 348 -2.83 14.58 13.27
CA PRO A 348 -3.49 15.39 14.30
C PRO A 348 -3.34 16.89 14.05
N GLY A 349 -4.41 17.64 14.24
CA GLY A 349 -4.46 19.07 13.98
C GLY A 349 -4.64 19.46 12.51
N LEU A 350 -4.50 18.49 11.56
CA LEU A 350 -4.66 18.73 10.14
C LEU A 350 -5.85 17.95 9.54
N THR A 351 -5.89 16.62 9.73
CA THR A 351 -6.96 15.79 9.19
C THR A 351 -8.23 15.88 10.04
N LYS A 352 -9.38 16.02 9.38
CA LYS A 352 -10.67 15.85 10.05
C LYS A 352 -10.97 14.35 10.17
N ARG A 353 -11.51 13.97 11.31
CA ARG A 353 -11.87 12.56 11.59
C ARG A 353 -12.88 12.02 10.59
N GLY A 354 -12.65 10.79 10.12
CA GLY A 354 -13.55 10.08 9.22
C GLY A 354 -13.65 10.69 7.82
N THR A 355 -12.69 11.52 7.42
CA THR A 355 -12.66 12.12 6.08
C THR A 355 -12.40 11.05 5.02
N VAL A 356 -13.05 11.21 3.87
CA VAL A 356 -12.84 10.39 2.68
C VAL A 356 -12.35 11.28 1.54
N CYS A 357 -11.22 10.92 0.94
CA CYS A 357 -10.66 11.61 -0.23
C CYS A 357 -10.72 10.69 -1.45
N HIS A 358 -11.28 11.21 -2.55
CA HIS A 358 -11.41 10.47 -3.82
C HIS A 358 -10.30 10.78 -4.82
N HIS A 359 -9.38 11.67 -4.49
CA HIS A 359 -8.29 12.04 -5.40
C HIS A 359 -7.28 10.87 -5.55
N PRO A 360 -6.85 10.54 -6.78
CA PRO A 360 -5.85 9.49 -7.00
C PRO A 360 -4.48 9.87 -6.43
N VAL A 361 -3.95 9.04 -5.54
CA VAL A 361 -2.66 9.20 -4.87
C VAL A 361 -1.82 7.93 -5.00
N THR A 362 -0.52 8.02 -4.78
CA THR A 362 0.39 6.87 -4.95
C THR A 362 1.40 6.79 -3.81
N SER A 363 2.02 5.62 -3.64
CA SER A 363 3.04 5.37 -2.62
C SER A 363 4.24 6.33 -2.65
N MET A 364 4.58 6.88 -3.82
CA MET A 364 5.64 7.89 -3.96
C MET A 364 5.34 9.19 -3.20
N ASP A 365 4.06 9.48 -2.97
CA ASP A 365 3.60 10.71 -2.34
C ASP A 365 3.91 10.76 -0.85
N PHE A 366 4.16 9.62 -0.21
CA PHE A 366 4.51 9.59 1.21
C PHE A 366 5.80 10.34 1.51
N TYR A 367 6.82 10.25 0.65
CA TYR A 367 8.09 10.91 0.88
C TYR A 367 7.92 12.44 1.06
N PRO A 368 7.45 13.21 0.07
CA PRO A 368 7.26 14.65 0.26
C PRO A 368 6.18 15.00 1.28
N THR A 369 5.13 14.16 1.42
CA THR A 369 4.06 14.42 2.40
C THR A 369 4.57 14.37 3.83
N LEU A 370 5.39 13.36 4.17
CA LEU A 370 5.90 13.21 5.52
C LEU A 370 6.93 14.26 5.88
N LEU A 371 7.78 14.67 4.92
CA LEU A 371 8.69 15.80 5.12
C LEU A 371 7.89 17.08 5.38
N ASP A 372 6.87 17.36 4.57
CA ASP A 372 6.04 18.55 4.67
C ASP A 372 5.28 18.60 6.02
N LEU A 373 4.66 17.46 6.42
CA LEU A 373 3.98 17.33 7.71
C LEU A 373 4.91 17.47 8.93
N ALA A 374 6.16 17.07 8.79
CA ALA A 374 7.17 17.16 9.85
C ALA A 374 7.98 18.46 9.82
N ASN A 375 7.63 19.41 8.94
CA ASN A 375 8.38 20.66 8.71
C ASN A 375 9.86 20.41 8.36
N ILE A 376 10.16 19.27 7.69
CA ILE A 376 11.49 18.95 7.16
C ILE A 376 11.60 19.49 5.73
N PRO A 377 12.71 20.14 5.35
CA PRO A 377 12.88 20.65 3.99
C PRO A 377 12.67 19.58 2.93
N LEU A 378 11.88 19.91 1.91
CA LEU A 378 11.63 19.02 0.77
C LEU A 378 12.93 18.74 0.00
N ARG A 379 13.02 17.58 -0.61
CA ARG A 379 14.17 17.08 -1.37
C ARG A 379 13.79 16.88 -2.86
N PRO A 380 13.53 17.96 -3.64
CA PRO A 380 12.96 17.87 -4.98
C PRO A 380 13.85 17.15 -5.99
N LYS A 381 15.16 17.04 -5.72
CA LYS A 381 16.08 16.23 -6.53
C LYS A 381 15.95 14.73 -6.24
N GLN A 382 15.46 14.38 -5.05
CA GLN A 382 15.22 13.00 -4.63
C GLN A 382 13.81 12.55 -5.00
N HIS A 383 12.76 13.17 -4.45
CA HIS A 383 11.37 12.75 -4.67
C HIS A 383 10.78 13.26 -6.00
N LEU A 384 11.38 12.83 -7.12
CA LEU A 384 11.07 13.35 -8.45
C LEU A 384 9.60 13.15 -8.88
N ASP A 385 8.94 12.11 -8.39
CA ASP A 385 7.61 11.68 -8.85
C ASP A 385 6.53 11.85 -7.78
N GLY A 386 6.91 11.93 -6.51
CA GLY A 386 6.00 12.17 -5.38
C GLY A 386 5.48 13.60 -5.31
N LYS A 387 4.28 13.78 -4.79
CA LYS A 387 3.64 15.07 -4.50
C LYS A 387 3.16 15.10 -3.06
N SER A 388 3.37 16.21 -2.35
CA SER A 388 2.82 16.38 -0.99
C SER A 388 1.29 16.34 -1.02
N LEU A 389 0.71 15.53 -0.13
CA LEU A 389 -0.72 15.36 0.06
C LEU A 389 -1.30 16.32 1.11
N VAL A 390 -0.51 17.21 1.68
CA VAL A 390 -0.93 18.11 2.77
C VAL A 390 -2.16 18.94 2.38
N ALA A 391 -2.25 19.40 1.12
CA ALA A 391 -3.44 20.09 0.64
C ALA A 391 -4.70 19.22 0.71
N LEU A 392 -4.62 17.94 0.26
CA LEU A 392 -5.73 16.99 0.31
C LEU A 392 -6.08 16.57 1.75
N LEU A 393 -5.09 16.48 2.64
CA LEU A 393 -5.33 16.16 4.05
C LEU A 393 -6.06 17.28 4.78
N ARG A 394 -5.82 18.53 4.38
CA ARG A 394 -6.52 19.70 4.89
C ARG A 394 -7.93 19.86 4.31
N ASP A 395 -8.04 19.66 3.00
CA ASP A 395 -9.27 19.76 2.23
C ASP A 395 -9.27 18.63 1.16
N PRO A 396 -10.10 17.58 1.32
CA PRO A 396 -10.11 16.42 0.43
C PRO A 396 -10.61 16.74 -0.98
N ASP A 397 -11.27 17.89 -1.18
CA ASP A 397 -11.74 18.37 -2.49
C ASP A 397 -10.68 19.22 -3.22
N SER A 398 -9.53 19.48 -2.59
CA SER A 398 -8.38 20.11 -3.23
C SER A 398 -7.83 19.29 -4.39
N SER A 399 -7.03 19.90 -5.26
CA SER A 399 -6.38 19.22 -6.38
C SER A 399 -4.87 19.09 -6.17
N LEU A 400 -4.29 18.06 -6.78
CA LEU A 400 -2.83 17.91 -6.92
C LEU A 400 -2.39 18.30 -8.35
N PRO A 401 -1.20 18.89 -8.53
CA PRO A 401 -0.64 19.19 -9.85
C PRO A 401 -0.13 17.90 -10.54
N ARG A 402 -1.02 16.94 -10.75
CA ARG A 402 -0.77 15.66 -11.39
C ARG A 402 -1.92 15.32 -12.34
N LYS A 403 -1.59 15.08 -13.63
CA LYS A 403 -2.57 14.73 -14.65
C LYS A 403 -2.81 13.23 -14.74
N SER A 404 -1.81 12.42 -14.38
CA SER A 404 -1.84 10.96 -14.56
C SER A 404 -1.01 10.23 -13.54
N LEU A 405 -1.38 8.97 -13.29
CA LEU A 405 -0.57 7.96 -12.61
C LEU A 405 -0.10 6.93 -13.64
N HIS A 406 1.09 6.36 -13.42
CA HIS A 406 1.70 5.42 -14.33
C HIS A 406 2.20 4.19 -13.58
N TRP A 407 2.17 3.03 -14.27
CA TRP A 407 2.72 1.77 -13.80
C TRP A 407 3.52 1.12 -14.93
N HIS A 408 4.59 0.44 -14.54
CA HIS A 408 5.46 -0.25 -15.50
C HIS A 408 5.97 -1.54 -14.85
N TYR A 409 5.54 -2.68 -15.40
CA TYR A 409 5.89 -4.01 -14.90
C TYR A 409 6.34 -4.91 -16.06
N PRO A 410 7.59 -4.74 -16.57
CA PRO A 410 8.10 -5.46 -17.75
C PRO A 410 8.62 -6.85 -17.38
N HIS A 411 7.86 -7.61 -16.58
CA HIS A 411 8.27 -8.90 -16.03
C HIS A 411 7.15 -9.92 -16.05
N TYR A 412 7.54 -11.20 -16.12
CA TYR A 412 6.64 -12.30 -15.90
C TYR A 412 6.56 -12.62 -14.40
N SER A 413 5.36 -12.87 -13.90
CA SER A 413 5.08 -13.14 -12.49
C SER A 413 4.55 -14.56 -12.27
N ASN A 414 4.89 -15.16 -11.11
CA ASN A 414 4.25 -16.39 -10.67
C ASN A 414 2.79 -16.15 -10.20
N GLN A 415 2.47 -14.92 -9.83
CA GLN A 415 1.12 -14.54 -9.42
C GLN A 415 0.13 -14.44 -10.61
N GLY A 416 0.60 -14.47 -11.85
CA GLY A 416 -0.21 -14.27 -13.04
C GLY A 416 0.04 -12.89 -13.65
N GLY A 417 -0.95 -12.36 -14.37
CA GLY A 417 -0.80 -11.11 -15.10
C GLY A 417 0.02 -11.26 -16.37
N PHE A 418 0.52 -10.16 -16.84
CA PHE A 418 1.32 -10.05 -18.07
C PHE A 418 2.31 -8.89 -17.92
N PRO A 419 3.47 -8.97 -18.60
CA PRO A 419 4.36 -7.81 -18.70
C PRO A 419 3.63 -6.66 -19.39
N GLY A 420 3.60 -5.49 -18.77
CA GLY A 420 2.83 -4.37 -19.30
C GLY A 420 3.13 -3.05 -18.61
N GLY A 421 2.49 -2.01 -19.11
CA GLY A 421 2.42 -0.70 -18.50
C GLY A 421 0.99 -0.21 -18.44
N ALA A 422 0.73 0.75 -17.56
CA ALA A 422 -0.59 1.35 -17.45
C ALA A 422 -0.49 2.85 -17.19
N ILE A 423 -1.53 3.57 -17.60
CA ILE A 423 -1.74 4.98 -17.28
C ILE A 423 -3.18 5.18 -16.83
N ARG A 424 -3.36 5.93 -15.73
CA ARG A 424 -4.66 6.44 -15.29
C ARG A 424 -4.72 7.95 -15.49
N GLN A 425 -5.77 8.42 -16.18
CA GLN A 425 -6.07 9.85 -16.37
C GLN A 425 -7.55 10.07 -16.01
N GLY A 426 -7.81 10.79 -14.93
CA GLY A 426 -9.16 10.93 -14.38
C GLY A 426 -9.76 9.55 -14.08
N ASP A 427 -10.91 9.27 -14.68
CA ASP A 427 -11.63 8.00 -14.52
C ASP A 427 -11.18 6.89 -15.49
N TYR A 428 -10.37 7.22 -16.48
CA TYR A 428 -9.95 6.24 -17.47
C TYR A 428 -8.59 5.64 -17.12
N LYS A 429 -8.47 4.33 -17.34
CA LYS A 429 -7.24 3.57 -17.23
C LYS A 429 -6.98 2.79 -18.52
N LEU A 430 -5.81 3.02 -19.08
CA LEU A 430 -5.30 2.25 -20.22
C LEU A 430 -4.20 1.31 -19.74
N ILE A 431 -4.25 0.05 -20.18
CA ILE A 431 -3.22 -0.96 -19.94
C ILE A 431 -2.65 -1.40 -21.30
N GLU A 432 -1.33 -1.44 -21.42
CA GLU A 432 -0.62 -1.87 -22.63
C GLU A 432 0.22 -3.11 -22.32
N ARG A 433 0.07 -4.16 -23.12
CA ARG A 433 0.81 -5.43 -22.99
C ARG A 433 2.12 -5.38 -23.78
N PHE A 434 3.23 -5.82 -23.20
CA PHE A 434 4.55 -5.74 -23.82
C PHE A 434 4.91 -6.96 -24.69
N GLU A 435 4.11 -8.00 -24.73
CA GLU A 435 4.35 -9.13 -25.63
C GLU A 435 3.93 -8.81 -27.06
N ASP A 436 2.80 -8.12 -27.24
CA ASP A 436 2.13 -7.94 -28.53
C ASP A 436 1.63 -6.51 -28.79
N GLY A 437 1.76 -5.59 -27.84
CA GLY A 437 1.30 -4.20 -27.95
C GLY A 437 -0.22 -4.03 -27.81
N ARG A 438 -0.96 -5.09 -27.43
CA ARG A 438 -2.40 -5.01 -27.19
C ARG A 438 -2.69 -4.02 -26.07
N VAL A 439 -3.74 -3.23 -26.26
CA VAL A 439 -4.20 -2.27 -25.28
C VAL A 439 -5.59 -2.60 -24.78
N HIS A 440 -5.87 -2.22 -23.55
CA HIS A 440 -7.19 -2.27 -22.92
C HIS A 440 -7.50 -0.89 -22.34
N LEU A 441 -8.75 -0.46 -22.45
CA LEU A 441 -9.22 0.81 -21.90
C LEU A 441 -10.43 0.58 -21.03
N PHE A 442 -10.40 1.06 -19.80
CA PHE A 442 -11.49 0.92 -18.83
C PHE A 442 -11.92 2.29 -18.29
N ASN A 443 -13.20 2.44 -17.96
CA ASN A 443 -13.73 3.58 -17.20
C ASN A 443 -14.00 3.15 -15.76
N LEU A 444 -13.09 3.49 -14.84
CA LEU A 444 -13.15 3.07 -13.45
C LEU A 444 -14.31 3.70 -12.65
N ALA A 445 -14.94 4.78 -13.14
CA ALA A 445 -16.10 5.37 -12.50
C ALA A 445 -17.35 4.49 -12.65
N THR A 446 -17.47 3.77 -13.78
CA THR A 446 -18.62 2.92 -14.10
C THR A 446 -18.29 1.42 -14.10
N ASP A 447 -17.03 1.07 -14.23
CA ASP A 447 -16.55 -0.31 -14.29
C ASP A 447 -15.25 -0.48 -13.45
N LEU A 448 -15.43 -0.45 -12.13
CA LEU A 448 -14.33 -0.66 -11.19
C LEU A 448 -13.71 -2.07 -11.30
N GLY A 449 -14.47 -3.01 -11.86
CA GLY A 449 -14.07 -4.40 -12.06
C GLY A 449 -13.30 -4.65 -13.35
N GLU A 450 -13.07 -3.62 -14.19
CA GLU A 450 -12.33 -3.72 -15.46
C GLU A 450 -12.81 -4.86 -16.36
N LYS A 451 -14.14 -5.00 -16.49
CA LYS A 451 -14.81 -6.07 -17.24
C LYS A 451 -15.11 -5.67 -18.68
N GLU A 452 -15.36 -4.38 -18.92
CA GLU A 452 -15.77 -3.84 -20.19
C GLU A 452 -14.62 -3.09 -20.86
N ASP A 453 -13.95 -3.74 -21.82
CA ASP A 453 -12.89 -3.13 -22.60
C ASP A 453 -13.46 -2.14 -23.63
N LEU A 454 -13.11 -0.87 -23.48
CA LEU A 454 -13.55 0.22 -24.34
C LEU A 454 -12.58 0.55 -25.47
N ALA A 455 -11.47 -0.20 -25.61
CA ALA A 455 -10.39 0.17 -26.54
C ALA A 455 -10.87 0.31 -27.98
N GLU A 456 -11.70 -0.61 -28.48
CA GLU A 456 -12.25 -0.55 -29.85
C GLU A 456 -13.31 0.53 -30.02
N ARG A 457 -14.05 0.88 -28.95
CA ARG A 457 -15.12 1.89 -28.99
C ARG A 457 -14.64 3.32 -28.81
N GLN A 458 -13.43 3.52 -28.25
CA GLN A 458 -12.87 4.84 -27.97
C GLN A 458 -11.41 4.96 -28.50
N PRO A 459 -11.17 4.76 -29.83
CA PRO A 459 -9.83 4.73 -30.40
C PRO A 459 -9.05 6.04 -30.22
N ASP A 460 -9.70 7.20 -30.28
CA ASP A 460 -9.06 8.51 -30.09
C ASP A 460 -8.53 8.68 -28.67
N LYS A 461 -9.29 8.19 -27.66
CA LYS A 461 -8.86 8.19 -26.28
C LYS A 461 -7.68 7.25 -26.06
N VAL A 462 -7.73 6.06 -26.67
CA VAL A 462 -6.59 5.11 -26.66
C VAL A 462 -5.35 5.76 -27.24
N LEU A 463 -5.46 6.40 -28.41
CA LEU A 463 -4.32 7.06 -29.05
C LEU A 463 -3.71 8.16 -28.16
N THR A 464 -4.54 9.00 -27.55
CA THR A 464 -4.10 10.09 -26.68
C THR A 464 -3.41 9.55 -25.43
N MET A 465 -4.06 8.63 -24.69
CA MET A 465 -3.50 8.08 -23.45
C MET A 465 -2.24 7.25 -23.69
N ARG A 466 -2.19 6.50 -24.82
CA ARG A 466 -1.01 5.74 -25.22
C ARG A 466 0.18 6.64 -25.55
N LYS A 467 -0.07 7.76 -26.26
CA LYS A 467 0.96 8.79 -26.50
C LYS A 467 1.55 9.31 -25.19
N ASP A 468 0.70 9.70 -24.23
CA ASP A 468 1.15 10.21 -22.93
C ASP A 468 1.93 9.15 -22.14
N LEU A 469 1.50 7.88 -22.21
CA LEU A 469 2.20 6.75 -21.59
C LEU A 469 3.59 6.55 -22.20
N HIS A 470 3.71 6.60 -23.54
CA HIS A 470 4.99 6.47 -24.24
C HIS A 470 5.92 7.66 -23.98
N GLU A 471 5.38 8.88 -23.84
CA GLU A 471 6.17 10.05 -23.43
C GLU A 471 6.72 9.87 -22.01
N TRP A 472 5.91 9.32 -21.11
CA TRP A 472 6.35 9.01 -19.77
C TRP A 472 7.41 7.90 -19.76
N TYR A 473 7.28 6.82 -20.54
CA TYR A 473 8.34 5.80 -20.67
C TYR A 473 9.69 6.41 -21.04
N ARG A 474 9.71 7.33 -22.02
CA ARG A 474 10.95 8.04 -22.40
C ARG A 474 11.50 8.90 -21.28
N LYS A 475 10.61 9.59 -20.55
CA LYS A 475 11.01 10.46 -19.43
C LYS A 475 11.68 9.71 -18.27
N VAL A 476 11.29 8.47 -18.01
CA VAL A 476 11.84 7.65 -16.92
C VAL A 476 12.90 6.64 -17.39
N ASP A 477 13.26 6.65 -18.69
CA ASP A 477 14.16 5.70 -19.34
C ASP A 477 13.74 4.24 -19.13
N ALA A 478 12.43 3.97 -19.28
CA ALA A 478 11.83 2.67 -19.00
C ALA A 478 12.45 1.56 -19.86
N LYS A 479 12.76 0.42 -19.25
CA LYS A 479 13.32 -0.77 -19.92
C LYS A 479 12.21 -1.79 -20.19
N PHE A 480 12.32 -2.50 -21.31
CA PHE A 480 11.27 -3.40 -21.82
C PHE A 480 11.76 -4.84 -21.91
N LEU A 481 10.84 -5.74 -22.29
CA LEU A 481 11.15 -7.12 -22.58
C LEU A 481 12.27 -7.21 -23.65
N ARG A 482 13.08 -8.26 -23.54
CA ARG A 482 14.19 -8.50 -24.47
C ARG A 482 13.97 -9.77 -25.28
N GLN A 483 14.48 -9.76 -26.51
CA GLN A 483 14.45 -10.92 -27.40
C GLN A 483 15.28 -12.08 -26.84
N LYS A 484 14.77 -13.29 -26.90
CA LYS A 484 15.57 -14.50 -26.70
C LYS A 484 16.43 -14.80 -27.93
N PRO A 485 17.60 -15.43 -27.79
CA PRO A 485 18.38 -15.88 -28.94
C PRO A 485 17.53 -16.72 -29.90
N GLY A 486 17.49 -16.32 -31.17
CA GLY A 486 16.70 -16.98 -32.22
C GLY A 486 15.17 -16.84 -32.11
N GLY A 487 14.66 -16.15 -31.11
CA GLY A 487 13.23 -15.94 -30.94
C GLY A 487 12.67 -14.70 -31.64
N PRO A 488 11.35 -14.47 -31.57
CA PRO A 488 10.74 -13.25 -32.11
C PRO A 488 11.15 -12.01 -31.30
N ARG A 489 10.99 -10.83 -31.89
CA ARG A 489 11.14 -9.55 -31.18
C ARG A 489 9.90 -9.26 -30.34
N PRO A 490 10.05 -8.79 -29.07
CA PRO A 490 8.92 -8.28 -28.31
C PRO A 490 8.44 -6.96 -28.90
N TRP A 491 7.20 -6.61 -28.58
CA TRP A 491 6.70 -5.28 -28.88
C TRP A 491 7.53 -4.21 -28.13
N GLN A 492 7.72 -3.04 -28.75
CA GLN A 492 8.38 -1.86 -28.17
C GLN A 492 7.51 -0.63 -28.45
N PRO A 493 7.42 0.35 -27.52
CA PRO A 493 6.66 1.59 -27.69
C PRO A 493 7.27 2.56 -28.70
#